data_ff5dc12fb044e2574a18e2e6a5882fcf
#
_entry.id   ff5dc12fb044e2574a18e2e6a5882fcf
#
_cell.length_a   1.000
_cell.length_b   1.000
_cell.length_c   1.000
_cell.angle_alpha   90.00
_cell.angle_beta   90.00
_cell.angle_gamma   90.00
#
_symmetry.space_group_name_H-M   'P 1'
#
loop_
_entity.id
_entity.type
_entity.pdbx_description
1 polymer ?
#
loop_
_entity_poly.entity_id
_entity_poly.type
_entity_poly.pdbx_seq_one_letter_code
_entity_poly.pdbx_strand_id
1 'polypeptide(L)'
;MRTLIFATPSSGSTDFKSNLCKRNEYDLNFGEILNERTFKKKLSRNIIDNEEWKIFCEENSALNYTEQLAQFQIKRFTESKNCIAKLFPDHLHLLNIDLILKYCSKLCEVADKIFYLQRENKKEQIVSRSVRFIEGEPDKELMYSYKGDLSNDILNENFEHYRKYLNIIEKVFKNHPGQVVTLERDIEDTTAEGRYVYKGDWELPEELPILK
;
A
#
# COMPACT_ATOMS: atom_id res chain seq x y z
N MET A 1 19.72 -6.63 1.96
CA MET A 1 18.64 -6.30 2.94
C MET A 1 17.33 -6.12 2.20
N ARG A 2 16.28 -6.86 2.55
CA ARG A 2 14.94 -6.77 1.98
C ARG A 2 14.07 -5.93 2.91
N THR A 3 13.72 -4.74 2.46
CA THR A 3 12.93 -3.78 3.25
C THR A 3 11.49 -3.76 2.75
N LEU A 4 10.55 -3.97 3.65
CA LEU A 4 9.11 -3.93 3.38
C LEU A 4 8.46 -2.75 4.11
N ILE A 5 7.70 -1.93 3.38
CA ILE A 5 6.87 -0.86 3.93
C ILE A 5 5.42 -1.31 3.82
N PHE A 6 4.82 -1.67 4.94
CA PHE A 6 3.44 -2.12 5.01
C PHE A 6 2.54 -0.96 5.44
N ALA A 7 1.55 -0.64 4.62
CA ALA A 7 0.74 0.57 4.81
C ALA A 7 -0.67 0.44 4.23
N THR A 8 -1.53 1.36 4.59
CA THR A 8 -2.76 1.66 3.85
C THR A 8 -2.52 2.82 2.88
N PRO A 9 -3.32 2.96 1.80
CA PRO A 9 -3.25 4.12 0.92
C PRO A 9 -3.37 5.45 1.69
N SER A 10 -2.78 6.50 1.12
CA SER A 10 -2.74 7.85 1.73
C SER A 10 -2.04 7.94 3.09
N SER A 11 -1.17 6.99 3.41
CA SER A 11 -0.36 6.94 4.65
C SER A 11 0.99 7.69 4.56
N GLY A 12 1.28 8.42 3.47
CA GLY A 12 2.59 9.05 3.27
C GLY A 12 3.71 8.07 2.86
N SER A 13 3.36 6.85 2.48
CA SER A 13 4.33 5.78 2.18
C SER A 13 5.28 6.10 1.01
N THR A 14 4.89 7.00 0.11
CA THR A 14 5.75 7.40 -1.02
C THR A 14 6.89 8.27 -0.54
N ASP A 15 6.62 9.25 0.31
CA ASP A 15 7.62 10.17 0.85
C ASP A 15 8.53 9.44 1.81
N PHE A 16 7.98 8.60 2.68
CA PHE A 16 8.76 7.73 3.56
C PHE A 16 9.72 6.84 2.77
N LYS A 17 9.22 6.14 1.73
CA LYS A 17 10.06 5.32 0.87
C LYS A 17 11.16 6.15 0.19
N SER A 18 10.82 7.33 -0.33
CA SER A 18 11.78 8.22 -0.98
C SER A 18 12.89 8.64 -0.04
N ASN A 19 12.56 8.94 1.21
CA ASN A 19 13.54 9.28 2.24
C ASN A 19 14.43 8.08 2.62
N LEU A 20 13.88 6.87 2.68
CA LEU A 20 14.67 5.66 2.87
C LEU A 20 15.62 5.42 1.71
N CYS A 21 15.19 5.60 0.46
CA CYS A 21 16.03 5.44 -0.72
C CYS A 21 17.15 6.49 -0.81
N LYS A 22 16.95 7.69 -0.27
CA LYS A 22 18.02 8.70 -0.17
C LYS A 22 19.08 8.34 0.86
N ARG A 23 18.71 7.61 1.92
CA ARG A 23 19.61 7.23 3.02
C ARG A 23 20.29 5.88 2.81
N ASN A 24 19.71 5.04 1.97
CA ASN A 24 20.20 3.69 1.70
C ASN A 24 20.16 3.44 0.20
N GLU A 25 21.22 2.82 -0.32
CA GLU A 25 21.23 2.35 -1.70
C GLU A 25 20.51 1.00 -1.79
N TYR A 26 19.48 0.93 -2.62
CA TYR A 26 18.79 -0.30 -2.93
C TYR A 26 19.01 -0.66 -4.40
N ASP A 27 19.41 -1.90 -4.65
CA ASP A 27 19.64 -2.40 -6.02
C ASP A 27 18.34 -2.54 -6.79
N LEU A 28 17.23 -2.85 -6.10
CA LEU A 28 15.93 -3.06 -6.70
C LEU A 28 14.81 -2.40 -5.91
N ASN A 29 14.00 -1.60 -6.62
CA ASN A 29 12.79 -0.97 -6.08
C ASN A 29 11.55 -1.61 -6.70
N PHE A 30 10.84 -2.42 -5.92
CA PHE A 30 9.60 -3.06 -6.35
C PHE A 30 8.44 -2.06 -6.52
N GLY A 31 8.50 -0.89 -5.88
CA GLY A 31 7.35 0.02 -5.81
C GLY A 31 6.23 -0.60 -4.97
N GLU A 32 5.01 -0.57 -5.47
CA GLU A 32 3.86 -1.24 -4.88
C GLU A 32 3.84 -2.69 -5.36
N ILE A 33 4.38 -3.59 -4.53
CA ILE A 33 4.79 -4.94 -4.95
C ILE A 33 3.64 -5.80 -5.48
N LEU A 34 2.42 -5.67 -4.93
CA LEU A 34 1.25 -6.45 -5.35
C LEU A 34 0.29 -5.66 -6.25
N ASN A 35 0.67 -4.46 -6.69
CA ASN A 35 -0.16 -3.63 -7.56
C ASN A 35 -0.03 -4.08 -9.02
N GLU A 36 -1.14 -4.56 -9.59
CA GLU A 36 -1.19 -5.06 -10.97
C GLU A 36 -0.75 -4.01 -12.00
N ARG A 37 -1.20 -2.75 -11.84
CA ARG A 37 -0.82 -1.65 -12.75
C ARG A 37 0.68 -1.37 -12.71
N THR A 38 1.25 -1.34 -11.50
CA THR A 38 2.71 -1.19 -11.31
C THR A 38 3.46 -2.34 -11.94
N PHE A 39 2.96 -3.57 -11.81
CA PHE A 39 3.54 -4.77 -12.38
C PHE A 39 3.49 -4.73 -13.91
N LYS A 40 2.32 -4.49 -14.52
CA LYS A 40 2.14 -4.37 -15.98
C LYS A 40 3.04 -3.28 -16.59
N LYS A 41 3.18 -2.14 -15.90
CA LYS A 41 4.09 -1.07 -16.33
C LYS A 41 5.56 -1.51 -16.33
N LYS A 42 5.97 -2.36 -15.41
CA LYS A 42 7.34 -2.91 -15.37
C LYS A 42 7.58 -3.95 -16.45
N LEU A 43 6.59 -4.81 -16.73
CA LEU A 43 6.64 -5.75 -17.85
C LEU A 43 6.78 -4.99 -19.19
N SER A 44 5.93 -3.99 -19.42
CA SER A 44 5.96 -3.20 -20.67
C SER A 44 7.27 -2.43 -20.91
N ARG A 45 8.04 -2.20 -19.85
CA ARG A 45 9.36 -1.54 -19.88
C ARG A 45 10.54 -2.50 -19.83
N ASN A 46 10.29 -3.80 -19.93
CA ASN A 46 11.29 -4.86 -19.77
C ASN A 46 12.14 -4.77 -18.47
N ILE A 47 11.57 -4.17 -17.40
CA ILE A 47 12.17 -4.18 -16.05
C ILE A 47 11.95 -5.53 -15.37
N ILE A 48 10.89 -6.23 -15.77
CA ILE A 48 10.61 -7.63 -15.43
C ILE A 48 10.73 -8.41 -16.72
N ASP A 49 11.41 -9.54 -16.66
CA ASP A 49 11.56 -10.44 -17.81
C ASP A 49 10.18 -11.03 -18.17
N ASN A 50 9.75 -10.77 -19.41
CA ASN A 50 8.45 -11.23 -19.91
C ASN A 50 8.42 -12.75 -20.09
N GLU A 51 9.55 -13.38 -20.47
CA GLU A 51 9.64 -14.83 -20.65
C GLU A 51 9.61 -15.55 -19.29
N GLU A 52 10.32 -15.01 -18.28
CA GLU A 52 10.25 -15.53 -16.90
C GLU A 52 8.80 -15.48 -16.36
N TRP A 53 8.10 -14.36 -16.59
CA TRP A 53 6.69 -14.22 -16.19
C TRP A 53 5.78 -15.24 -16.90
N LYS A 54 5.95 -15.42 -18.21
CA LYS A 54 5.17 -16.35 -19.02
C LYS A 54 5.36 -17.80 -18.54
N ILE A 55 6.61 -18.23 -18.38
CA ILE A 55 6.94 -19.58 -17.87
C ILE A 55 6.30 -19.79 -16.49
N PHE A 56 6.43 -18.79 -15.59
CA PHE A 56 5.82 -18.86 -14.27
C PHE A 56 4.29 -19.04 -14.33
N CYS A 57 3.60 -18.32 -15.24
CA CYS A 57 2.15 -18.46 -15.42
C CYS A 57 1.77 -19.83 -15.94
N GLU A 58 2.52 -20.40 -16.89
CA GLU A 58 2.29 -21.75 -17.42
C GLU A 58 2.44 -22.81 -16.34
N GLU A 59 3.50 -22.74 -15.53
CA GLU A 59 3.76 -23.63 -14.39
C GLU A 59 2.72 -23.51 -13.28
N ASN A 60 2.08 -22.36 -13.14
CA ASN A 60 1.08 -22.05 -12.12
C ASN A 60 -0.31 -21.82 -12.70
N SER A 61 -0.65 -22.49 -13.78
CA SER A 61 -1.90 -22.28 -14.54
C SER A 61 -3.17 -22.58 -13.75
N ALA A 62 -3.10 -23.32 -12.66
CA ALA A 62 -4.24 -23.57 -11.75
C ALA A 62 -4.62 -22.36 -10.87
N LEU A 63 -3.75 -21.35 -10.77
CA LEU A 63 -3.99 -20.13 -10.02
C LEU A 63 -4.65 -19.05 -10.88
N ASN A 64 -5.49 -18.21 -10.25
CA ASN A 64 -5.95 -17.01 -10.94
C ASN A 64 -4.82 -15.97 -11.09
N TYR A 65 -5.03 -14.99 -11.96
CA TYR A 65 -4.00 -13.98 -12.29
C TYR A 65 -3.46 -13.23 -11.05
N THR A 66 -4.34 -12.85 -10.11
CA THR A 66 -3.93 -12.11 -8.90
C THR A 66 -3.04 -12.98 -8.00
N GLU A 67 -3.33 -14.27 -7.89
CA GLU A 67 -2.51 -15.22 -7.14
C GLU A 67 -1.17 -15.47 -7.83
N GLN A 68 -1.17 -15.63 -9.17
CA GLN A 68 0.07 -15.75 -9.96
C GLN A 68 0.96 -14.54 -9.74
N LEU A 69 0.41 -13.33 -9.86
CA LEU A 69 1.14 -12.07 -9.62
C LEU A 69 1.72 -12.03 -8.21
N ALA A 70 0.91 -12.35 -7.19
CA ALA A 70 1.36 -12.31 -5.80
C ALA A 70 2.50 -13.31 -5.56
N GLN A 71 2.39 -14.54 -6.03
CA GLN A 71 3.41 -15.57 -5.86
C GLN A 71 4.70 -15.25 -6.63
N PHE A 72 4.59 -14.75 -7.86
CA PHE A 72 5.73 -14.35 -8.66
C PHE A 72 6.51 -13.19 -8.01
N GLN A 73 5.80 -12.19 -7.50
CA GLN A 73 6.43 -11.06 -6.83
C GLN A 73 7.07 -11.45 -5.49
N ILE A 74 6.46 -12.38 -4.75
CA ILE A 74 7.06 -12.95 -3.54
C ILE A 74 8.34 -13.71 -3.87
N LYS A 75 8.34 -14.57 -4.90
CA LYS A 75 9.53 -15.25 -5.39
C LYS A 75 10.66 -14.26 -5.68
N ARG A 76 10.39 -13.26 -6.51
CA ARG A 76 11.38 -12.23 -6.87
C ARG A 76 11.89 -11.44 -5.66
N PHE A 77 11.01 -11.08 -4.73
CA PHE A 77 11.40 -10.37 -3.51
C PHE A 77 12.30 -11.25 -2.62
N THR A 78 11.98 -12.54 -2.52
CA THR A 78 12.78 -13.52 -1.76
C THR A 78 14.18 -13.71 -2.35
N GLU A 79 14.29 -13.77 -3.67
CA GLU A 79 15.55 -13.96 -4.39
C GLU A 79 16.43 -12.70 -4.41
N SER A 80 15.83 -11.53 -4.18
CA SER A 80 16.53 -10.24 -4.17
C SER A 80 17.34 -10.06 -2.87
N LYS A 81 18.59 -9.61 -2.99
CA LYS A 81 19.49 -9.44 -1.83
C LYS A 81 19.36 -8.07 -1.17
N ASN A 82 19.11 -7.01 -1.96
CA ASN A 82 19.06 -5.65 -1.49
C ASN A 82 17.93 -4.89 -2.20
N CYS A 83 16.76 -4.86 -1.58
CA CYS A 83 15.57 -4.32 -2.24
C CYS A 83 14.60 -3.64 -1.27
N ILE A 84 13.72 -2.82 -1.83
CA ILE A 84 12.65 -2.14 -1.12
C ILE A 84 11.30 -2.32 -1.84
N ALA A 85 10.25 -2.56 -1.07
CA ALA A 85 8.90 -2.71 -1.57
C ALA A 85 7.88 -1.98 -0.68
N LYS A 86 6.78 -1.53 -1.27
CA LYS A 86 5.57 -1.11 -0.56
C LYS A 86 4.51 -2.19 -0.68
N LEU A 87 3.85 -2.51 0.41
CA LEU A 87 2.78 -3.50 0.49
C LEU A 87 1.49 -2.81 0.95
N PHE A 88 0.47 -2.89 0.12
CA PHE A 88 -0.90 -2.47 0.44
C PHE A 88 -1.83 -3.67 0.28
N PRO A 89 -2.53 -4.12 1.33
CA PRO A 89 -3.43 -5.27 1.25
C PRO A 89 -4.57 -5.10 0.25
N ASP A 90 -5.02 -3.86 0.02
CA ASP A 90 -6.09 -3.53 -0.91
C ASP A 90 -5.76 -3.82 -2.38
N HIS A 91 -4.49 -3.97 -2.74
CA HIS A 91 -4.11 -4.43 -4.08
C HIS A 91 -4.52 -5.90 -4.34
N LEU A 92 -4.87 -6.63 -3.32
CA LEU A 92 -5.36 -8.02 -3.39
C LEU A 92 -6.89 -8.12 -3.21
N HIS A 93 -7.64 -7.04 -3.44
CA HIS A 93 -9.08 -6.95 -3.18
C HIS A 93 -9.94 -8.01 -3.88
N LEU A 94 -9.45 -8.62 -4.96
CA LEU A 94 -10.10 -9.72 -5.68
C LEU A 94 -9.96 -11.08 -4.97
N LEU A 95 -9.10 -11.19 -3.96
CA LEU A 95 -8.91 -12.39 -3.17
C LEU A 95 -9.76 -12.36 -1.90
N ASN A 96 -10.04 -13.54 -1.35
CA ASN A 96 -10.62 -13.62 -0.01
C ASN A 96 -9.61 -13.19 1.08
N ILE A 97 -10.11 -12.90 2.27
CA ILE A 97 -9.29 -12.37 3.38
C ILE A 97 -8.16 -13.31 3.78
N ASP A 98 -8.39 -14.62 3.76
CA ASP A 98 -7.39 -15.61 4.17
C ASP A 98 -6.21 -15.65 3.19
N LEU A 99 -6.49 -15.55 1.88
CA LEU A 99 -5.45 -15.44 0.86
C LEU A 99 -4.69 -14.10 0.96
N ILE A 100 -5.38 -13.00 1.24
CA ILE A 100 -4.72 -11.70 1.46
C ILE A 100 -3.77 -11.80 2.66
N LEU A 101 -4.24 -12.34 3.79
CA LEU A 101 -3.42 -12.55 4.98
C LEU A 101 -2.22 -13.45 4.67
N LYS A 102 -2.44 -14.57 3.96
CA LYS A 102 -1.38 -15.50 3.55
C LYS A 102 -0.28 -14.81 2.75
N TYR A 103 -0.62 -14.02 1.73
CA TYR A 103 0.37 -13.36 0.88
C TYR A 103 1.07 -12.19 1.58
N CYS A 104 0.36 -11.43 2.39
CA CYS A 104 0.95 -10.38 3.22
C CYS A 104 1.94 -10.98 4.25
N SER A 105 1.56 -12.05 4.94
CA SER A 105 2.43 -12.75 5.90
C SER A 105 3.68 -13.31 5.22
N LYS A 106 3.54 -13.96 4.06
CA LYS A 106 4.70 -14.47 3.31
C LYS A 106 5.72 -13.39 2.94
N LEU A 107 5.26 -12.20 2.57
CA LEU A 107 6.18 -11.07 2.31
C LEU A 107 6.87 -10.60 3.59
N CYS A 108 6.16 -10.59 4.71
CA CYS A 108 6.75 -10.24 6.01
C CYS A 108 7.77 -11.28 6.47
N GLU A 109 7.49 -12.58 6.29
CA GLU A 109 8.40 -13.70 6.64
C GLU A 109 9.76 -13.59 5.94
N VAL A 110 9.78 -13.12 4.71
CA VAL A 110 11.02 -13.04 3.91
C VAL A 110 11.70 -11.66 3.99
N ALA A 111 11.05 -10.67 4.58
CA ALA A 111 11.61 -9.33 4.76
C ALA A 111 12.64 -9.33 5.93
N ASP A 112 13.77 -8.68 5.71
CA ASP A 112 14.78 -8.49 6.77
C ASP A 112 14.42 -7.29 7.67
N LYS A 113 13.65 -6.33 7.14
CA LYS A 113 13.16 -5.16 7.86
C LYS A 113 11.74 -4.80 7.42
N ILE A 114 10.85 -4.59 8.39
CA ILE A 114 9.46 -4.23 8.16
C ILE A 114 9.17 -2.89 8.84
N PHE A 115 8.59 -1.97 8.07
CA PHE A 115 8.02 -0.72 8.57
C PHE A 115 6.50 -0.76 8.40
N TYR A 116 5.78 -0.55 9.49
CA TYR A 116 4.34 -0.37 9.48
C TYR A 116 4.02 1.13 9.53
N LEU A 117 3.54 1.65 8.40
CA LEU A 117 3.17 3.05 8.29
C LEU A 117 1.72 3.27 8.65
N GLN A 118 1.48 4.23 9.53
CA GLN A 118 0.15 4.67 9.92
C GLN A 118 0.04 6.20 10.00
N ARG A 119 -1.19 6.68 10.06
CA ARG A 119 -1.53 8.06 10.44
C ARG A 119 -2.32 8.05 11.73
N GLU A 120 -2.15 9.06 12.57
CA GLU A 120 -3.03 9.28 13.72
C GLU A 120 -4.37 9.86 13.23
N ASN A 121 -4.32 10.84 12.34
CA ASN A 121 -5.52 11.44 11.77
C ASN A 121 -6.16 10.52 10.71
N LYS A 122 -6.92 9.53 11.18
CA LYS A 122 -7.64 8.57 10.34
C LYS A 122 -8.73 9.24 9.50
N LYS A 123 -9.43 10.25 10.05
CA LYS A 123 -10.44 11.03 9.34
C LYS A 123 -9.83 11.67 8.09
N GLU A 124 -8.72 12.38 8.23
CA GLU A 124 -8.03 13.00 7.10
C GLU A 124 -7.53 11.97 6.08
N GLN A 125 -7.07 10.81 6.53
CA GLN A 125 -6.64 9.75 5.63
C GLN A 125 -7.79 9.21 4.79
N ILE A 126 -8.97 9.00 5.37
CA ILE A 126 -10.16 8.53 4.67
C ILE A 126 -10.66 9.60 3.69
N VAL A 127 -10.73 10.86 4.12
CA VAL A 127 -11.09 12.00 3.27
C VAL A 127 -10.14 12.09 2.07
N SER A 128 -8.83 12.07 2.28
CA SER A 128 -7.83 12.11 1.21
C SER A 128 -7.96 10.95 0.22
N ARG A 129 -8.33 9.75 0.72
CA ARG A 129 -8.63 8.60 -0.13
C ARG A 129 -9.91 8.80 -0.94
N SER A 130 -10.96 9.36 -0.31
CA SER A 130 -12.26 9.57 -0.97
C SER A 130 -12.17 10.55 -2.12
N VAL A 131 -11.39 11.62 -1.99
CA VAL A 131 -11.11 12.54 -3.10
C VAL A 131 -10.49 11.81 -4.28
N ARG A 132 -9.54 10.91 -4.05
CA ARG A 132 -8.92 10.11 -5.13
C ARG A 132 -9.92 9.20 -5.84
N PHE A 133 -10.89 8.66 -5.12
CA PHE A 133 -11.90 7.76 -5.68
C PHE A 133 -12.84 8.48 -6.66
N ILE A 134 -13.24 9.71 -6.37
CA ILE A 134 -14.14 10.49 -7.21
C ILE A 134 -13.49 10.88 -8.54
N GLU A 135 -12.21 11.21 -8.50
CA GLU A 135 -11.51 11.74 -9.67
C GLU A 135 -10.80 10.67 -10.52
N GLY A 136 -11.01 9.38 -10.22
CA GLY A 136 -10.52 8.28 -11.05
C GLY A 136 -8.99 8.18 -11.16
N GLU A 137 -8.26 8.29 -10.06
CA GLU A 137 -6.79 8.40 -9.97
C GLU A 137 -6.25 9.73 -10.53
N PRO A 138 -6.50 10.83 -9.87
CA PRO A 138 -6.00 12.12 -10.32
C PRO A 138 -4.47 12.16 -10.27
N ASP A 139 -3.92 12.86 -11.23
CA ASP A 139 -2.59 13.42 -11.10
C ASP A 139 -2.49 14.15 -9.74
N LYS A 140 -1.33 14.14 -9.10
CA LYS A 140 -1.16 14.74 -7.76
C LYS A 140 -1.68 16.19 -7.70
N GLU A 141 -1.57 16.93 -8.81
CA GLU A 141 -2.04 18.32 -8.95
C GLU A 141 -3.57 18.45 -8.79
N LEU A 142 -4.37 17.49 -9.29
CA LEU A 142 -5.82 17.50 -9.15
C LEU A 142 -6.30 17.28 -7.72
N MET A 143 -5.56 16.50 -6.92
CA MET A 143 -5.87 16.30 -5.50
C MET A 143 -5.81 17.60 -4.67
N TYR A 144 -4.95 18.54 -5.06
CA TYR A 144 -4.81 19.83 -4.39
C TYR A 144 -5.84 20.85 -4.87
N SER A 145 -6.46 20.61 -6.03
CA SER A 145 -7.43 21.51 -6.66
C SER A 145 -8.89 21.07 -6.48
N TYR A 146 -9.17 19.90 -5.87
CA TYR A 146 -10.52 19.42 -5.65
C TYR A 146 -11.34 20.44 -4.82
N LYS A 147 -12.45 20.88 -5.38
CA LYS A 147 -13.36 21.87 -4.76
C LYS A 147 -14.78 21.34 -4.56
N GLY A 148 -15.01 20.07 -4.91
CA GLY A 148 -16.31 19.44 -4.78
C GLY A 148 -16.63 19.04 -3.33
N ASP A 149 -17.90 18.74 -3.07
CA ASP A 149 -18.34 18.21 -1.79
C ASP A 149 -18.25 16.69 -1.80
N LEU A 150 -17.71 16.12 -0.71
CA LEU A 150 -17.73 14.69 -0.46
C LEU A 150 -19.04 14.32 0.23
N SER A 151 -19.81 13.41 -0.37
CA SER A 151 -21.01 12.88 0.29
C SER A 151 -20.63 11.97 1.45
N ASN A 152 -21.47 11.91 2.49
CA ASN A 152 -21.28 11.01 3.62
C ASN A 152 -21.30 9.54 3.19
N ASP A 153 -22.02 9.18 2.12
CA ASP A 153 -22.03 7.80 1.59
C ASP A 153 -20.67 7.38 1.05
N ILE A 154 -19.99 8.24 0.29
CA ILE A 154 -18.63 7.98 -0.22
C ILE A 154 -17.63 7.88 0.94
N LEU A 155 -17.78 8.73 1.95
CA LEU A 155 -16.91 8.70 3.13
C LEU A 155 -17.12 7.41 3.93
N ASN A 156 -18.37 6.97 4.13
CA ASN A 156 -18.71 5.73 4.81
C ASN A 156 -18.22 4.49 4.05
N GLU A 157 -18.38 4.45 2.73
CA GLU A 157 -17.86 3.37 1.89
C GLU A 157 -16.33 3.24 2.01
N ASN A 158 -15.63 4.36 1.92
CA ASN A 158 -14.18 4.38 2.07
C ASN A 158 -13.73 4.06 3.50
N PHE A 159 -14.51 4.42 4.52
CA PHE A 159 -14.27 4.02 5.91
C PHE A 159 -14.32 2.50 6.06
N GLU A 160 -15.38 1.84 5.58
CA GLU A 160 -15.52 0.38 5.64
C GLU A 160 -14.38 -0.34 4.90
N HIS A 161 -14.03 0.16 3.72
CA HIS A 161 -12.91 -0.36 2.96
C HIS A 161 -11.58 -0.21 3.72
N TYR A 162 -11.34 0.96 4.29
CA TYR A 162 -10.15 1.24 5.09
C TYR A 162 -10.07 0.36 6.33
N ARG A 163 -11.18 0.23 7.08
CA ARG A 163 -11.30 -0.61 8.27
C ARG A 163 -10.94 -2.07 7.98
N LYS A 164 -11.47 -2.62 6.88
CA LYS A 164 -11.17 -3.99 6.44
C LYS A 164 -9.66 -4.22 6.31
N TYR A 165 -8.96 -3.32 5.63
CA TYR A 165 -7.53 -3.51 5.38
C TYR A 165 -6.66 -3.14 6.59
N LEU A 166 -7.09 -2.22 7.42
CA LEU A 166 -6.41 -1.94 8.68
C LEU A 166 -6.43 -3.17 9.60
N ASN A 167 -7.57 -3.87 9.68
CA ASN A 167 -7.68 -5.14 10.43
C ASN A 167 -6.74 -6.23 9.89
N ILE A 168 -6.50 -6.28 8.58
CA ILE A 168 -5.51 -7.19 7.99
C ILE A 168 -4.09 -6.80 8.44
N ILE A 169 -3.75 -5.51 8.38
CA ILE A 169 -2.44 -5.03 8.82
C ILE A 169 -2.22 -5.35 10.30
N GLU A 170 -3.22 -5.13 11.15
CA GLU A 170 -3.13 -5.43 12.58
C GLU A 170 -2.89 -6.93 12.84
N LYS A 171 -3.59 -7.82 12.13
CA LYS A 171 -3.38 -9.26 12.24
C LYS A 171 -1.98 -9.68 11.79
N VAL A 172 -1.49 -9.12 10.68
CA VAL A 172 -0.14 -9.39 10.19
C VAL A 172 0.89 -8.85 11.17
N PHE A 173 0.72 -7.63 11.70
CA PHE A 173 1.62 -7.01 12.67
C PHE A 173 1.77 -7.85 13.95
N LYS A 174 0.69 -8.44 14.46
CA LYS A 174 0.73 -9.33 15.65
C LYS A 174 1.64 -10.54 15.43
N ASN A 175 1.70 -11.06 14.22
CA ASN A 175 2.50 -12.26 13.89
C ASN A 175 3.91 -11.90 13.37
N HIS A 176 4.07 -10.74 12.78
CA HIS A 176 5.32 -10.26 12.16
C HIS A 176 5.60 -8.84 12.65
N PRO A 177 6.04 -8.66 13.90
CA PRO A 177 6.30 -7.32 14.45
C PRO A 177 7.41 -6.61 13.67
N GLY A 178 7.29 -5.30 13.59
CA GLY A 178 8.24 -4.43 12.91
C GLY A 178 8.23 -3.02 13.49
N GLN A 179 8.96 -2.11 12.88
CA GLN A 179 8.99 -0.73 13.31
C GLN A 179 7.70 -0.01 12.91
N VAL A 180 6.95 0.50 13.87
CA VAL A 180 5.80 1.38 13.61
C VAL A 180 6.32 2.80 13.35
N VAL A 181 5.83 3.40 12.27
CA VAL A 181 6.14 4.78 11.88
C VAL A 181 4.82 5.53 11.73
N THR A 182 4.66 6.59 12.49
CA THR A 182 3.49 7.45 12.45
C THR A 182 3.80 8.72 11.67
N LEU A 183 3.06 8.98 10.59
CA LEU A 183 3.36 10.06 9.65
C LEU A 183 3.49 11.42 10.35
N GLU A 184 2.55 11.75 11.21
CA GLU A 184 2.47 13.06 11.88
C GLU A 184 3.59 13.30 12.91
N ARG A 185 4.22 12.24 13.40
CA ARG A 185 5.29 12.32 14.41
C ARG A 185 6.68 12.12 13.84
N ASP A 186 6.80 11.18 12.89
CA ASP A 186 8.08 10.60 12.51
C ASP A 186 8.55 11.06 11.12
N ILE A 187 7.69 11.77 10.38
CA ILE A 187 7.98 12.26 9.03
C ILE A 187 7.66 13.74 8.96
N GLU A 188 8.67 14.57 8.64
CA GLU A 188 8.41 15.95 8.27
C GLU A 188 7.53 16.00 7.03
N ASP A 189 6.29 16.47 7.20
CA ASP A 189 5.33 16.56 6.11
C ASP A 189 5.59 17.81 5.27
N THR A 190 6.43 17.66 4.27
CA THR A 190 6.76 18.73 3.31
C THR A 190 5.64 19.00 2.30
N THR A 191 4.54 18.22 2.33
CA THR A 191 3.45 18.28 1.34
C THR A 191 2.13 18.77 1.92
N ALA A 192 2.10 19.28 3.16
CA ALA A 192 0.86 19.68 3.84
C ALA A 192 0.19 20.93 3.20
N GLU A 193 0.96 21.80 2.56
CA GLU A 193 0.41 22.98 1.89
C GLU A 193 -0.40 22.59 0.65
N GLY A 194 -1.66 23.01 0.59
CA GLY A 194 -2.55 22.83 -0.55
C GLY A 194 -3.40 21.55 -0.53
N ARG A 195 -3.36 20.72 0.52
CA ARG A 195 -4.24 19.54 0.62
C ARG A 195 -5.69 19.94 0.76
N TYR A 196 -6.57 19.09 0.17
CA TYR A 196 -8.01 19.21 0.39
C TYR A 196 -8.32 19.12 1.89
N VAL A 197 -8.98 20.14 2.42
CA VAL A 197 -9.48 20.17 3.79
C VAL A 197 -10.99 19.95 3.76
N TYR A 198 -11.43 18.83 4.30
CA TYR A 198 -12.86 18.54 4.44
C TYR A 198 -13.50 19.50 5.44
N LYS A 199 -14.57 20.17 5.00
CA LYS A 199 -15.32 21.17 5.81
C LYS A 199 -16.70 20.69 6.25
N GLY A 200 -17.07 19.45 5.90
CA GLY A 200 -18.33 18.86 6.32
C GLY A 200 -18.32 18.36 7.77
N ASP A 201 -19.46 17.86 8.21
CA ASP A 201 -19.75 17.38 9.56
C ASP A 201 -19.57 15.87 9.75
N TRP A 202 -19.12 15.15 8.70
CA TRP A 202 -18.88 13.71 8.81
C TRP A 202 -17.82 13.40 9.87
N GLU A 203 -18.14 12.46 10.75
CA GLU A 203 -17.25 11.94 11.77
C GLU A 203 -16.98 10.45 11.54
N LEU A 204 -15.90 9.93 12.11
CA LEU A 204 -15.61 8.50 12.05
C LEU A 204 -16.75 7.73 12.75
N PRO A 205 -17.35 6.73 12.07
CA PRO A 205 -18.40 5.89 12.67
C PRO A 205 -17.94 5.16 13.96
N GLU A 206 -16.65 4.84 14.05
CA GLU A 206 -16.03 4.24 15.23
C GLU A 206 -14.53 4.58 15.30
N GLU A 207 -13.92 4.40 16.46
CA GLU A 207 -12.47 4.50 16.59
C GLU A 207 -11.75 3.36 15.85
N LEU A 208 -10.69 3.70 15.16
CA LEU A 208 -9.86 2.74 14.45
C LEU A 208 -8.56 2.46 15.21
N PRO A 209 -8.08 1.21 15.20
CA PRO A 209 -6.89 0.84 15.95
C PRO A 209 -5.64 1.59 15.46
N ILE A 210 -4.76 1.89 16.42
CA ILE A 210 -3.42 2.42 16.21
C ILE A 210 -2.44 1.33 16.62
N LEU A 211 -1.54 0.96 15.70
CA LEU A 211 -0.47 0.01 16.00
C LEU A 211 0.47 0.60 17.06
N LYS A 212 0.87 -0.23 18.00
CA LYS A 212 1.76 0.17 19.10
C LYS A 212 3.00 -0.70 19.16
#